data_13edee565b9f1fcc0a9234bcd9b5c858
#
_entry.id   13edee565b9f1fcc0a9234bcd9b5c858
#
_cell.length_a   1.000
_cell.length_b   1.000
_cell.length_c   1.000
_cell.angle_alpha   90.00
_cell.angle_beta   90.00
_cell.angle_gamma   90.00
#
_symmetry.space_group_name_H-M   'P 1'
#
loop_
_entity.id
_entity.type
_entity.pdbx_description
1 polymer ?
#
loop_
_entity_poly.entity_id
_entity_poly.type
_entity_poly.pdbx_seq_one_letter_code
_entity_poly.pdbx_strand_id
1 'polypeptide(L)'
;MGLFNINKTYEGDIPPRSTSGIYCGVSVFRDACYQLVSAFLVTYITLSGVLDSDPTSFMAQIATISVITIICLVWDGINDPIMGWIIEKVHFKWGKYKPWILIGGLLNTVVVLVLFLAHPRGWGFVALFAVFYFLWDIAWTINDIAYWSMLPSLTKDEKRRNKITAIMQICISVGVFGVYGAVPMLVGAFPGVSAQTTYGLIAVVVVSLFLISQIILVLFCKEHKRDENEDKPEEVKFKDMLLLFKKNDQFRINIIALLLNYLGSGTVVGFGMYYFYLRFGYGSEAGGSIQFLFTVMYAVGTLLAQVLYPFLSKGLKRKQILMISFITILIGYLALFFVGFPVFGNNIIADPSSWTIWLLYGAGVVMFFGQGLFSVAIIMQMQSTIEYNEYKYGERKEALVSSMRALSAKFASAIQRLLIFLTLLISGLYAISQVISNAEAELASGSVTTEELIAEINQAREGITNGQWFVFSIGMLWVPLLLLVVSLVLSIFVFKIDEKKYQEIVDEINSRNKVKE
;
A
#
# COMPACT_ATOMS: atom_id res chain seq x y z
N MET A 1 11.93 -1.29 40.82
CA MET A 1 10.57 -0.99 40.29
C MET A 1 10.50 0.33 39.49
N GLY A 2 11.59 0.81 38.85
CA GLY A 2 11.71 2.12 38.22
C GLY A 2 11.95 2.14 36.70
N LEU A 3 12.09 1.00 36.03
CA LEU A 3 12.42 0.95 34.60
C LEU A 3 11.20 1.05 33.66
N PHE A 4 10.01 0.72 34.13
CA PHE A 4 8.79 0.65 33.31
C PHE A 4 7.74 1.66 33.82
N ASN A 5 8.05 2.96 33.78
CA ASN A 5 7.03 3.97 34.07
C ASN A 5 6.29 4.34 32.76
N ILE A 6 5.22 3.58 32.47
CA ILE A 6 4.35 3.71 31.30
C ILE A 6 3.70 5.12 31.21
N ASN A 7 3.55 5.80 32.35
CA ASN A 7 2.93 7.13 32.47
C ASN A 7 3.89 8.30 32.21
N LYS A 8 5.08 8.07 31.63
CA LYS A 8 6.01 9.16 31.35
C LYS A 8 5.42 10.09 30.30
N THR A 9 5.19 11.32 30.75
CA THR A 9 4.84 12.46 29.89
C THR A 9 6.01 13.43 29.82
N TYR A 10 5.98 14.35 28.89
CA TYR A 10 6.88 15.50 28.85
C TYR A 10 6.07 16.79 28.74
N GLU A 11 6.65 17.89 29.22
CA GLU A 11 6.09 19.23 29.15
C GLU A 11 6.85 20.06 28.09
N GLY A 12 6.14 20.98 27.44
CA GLY A 12 6.69 21.81 26.37
C GLY A 12 6.61 21.20 24.96
N ASP A 13 6.83 22.03 23.94
CA ASP A 13 6.63 21.69 22.53
C ASP A 13 7.73 20.84 21.88
N ILE A 14 8.77 20.46 22.65
CA ILE A 14 9.92 19.72 22.12
C ILE A 14 9.87 18.27 22.61
N PRO A 15 9.46 17.32 21.75
CA PRO A 15 9.54 15.92 22.13
C PRO A 15 11.02 15.49 22.30
N PRO A 16 11.33 14.68 23.31
CA PRO A 16 12.66 14.09 23.46
C PRO A 16 13.07 13.38 22.18
N ARG A 17 14.35 13.47 21.79
CA ARG A 17 14.86 12.80 20.58
C ARG A 17 14.60 11.30 20.60
N SER A 18 14.66 10.66 21.77
CA SER A 18 14.29 9.24 21.95
C SER A 18 12.84 8.97 21.61
N THR A 19 11.90 9.82 22.03
CA THR A 19 10.47 9.70 21.71
C THR A 19 10.23 9.77 20.20
N SER A 20 10.78 10.79 19.52
CA SER A 20 10.64 10.93 18.06
C SER A 20 11.30 9.77 17.30
N GLY A 21 12.49 9.32 17.76
CA GLY A 21 13.20 8.20 17.15
C GLY A 21 12.46 6.87 17.29
N ILE A 22 11.92 6.58 18.47
CA ILE A 22 11.12 5.37 18.72
C ILE A 22 9.84 5.42 17.90
N TYR A 23 9.13 6.55 17.91
CA TYR A 23 7.90 6.73 17.14
C TYR A 23 8.14 6.48 15.64
N CYS A 24 9.19 7.05 15.05
CA CYS A 24 9.52 6.79 13.64
C CYS A 24 9.99 5.34 13.42
N GLY A 25 10.84 4.78 14.28
CA GLY A 25 11.41 3.44 14.10
C GLY A 25 10.36 2.32 14.14
N VAL A 26 9.34 2.47 14.97
CA VAL A 26 8.22 1.52 15.08
C VAL A 26 7.45 1.38 13.77
N SER A 27 7.37 2.44 12.95
CA SER A 27 6.66 2.38 11.67
C SER A 27 7.27 1.40 10.67
N VAL A 28 8.57 1.06 10.77
CA VAL A 28 9.20 0.02 9.94
C VAL A 28 8.44 -1.31 10.06
N PHE A 29 8.31 -1.80 11.28
CA PHE A 29 7.70 -3.12 11.53
C PHE A 29 6.18 -3.08 11.47
N ARG A 30 5.58 -1.94 11.82
CA ARG A 30 4.16 -1.71 11.73
C ARG A 30 3.69 -1.79 10.27
N ASP A 31 4.31 -1.06 9.39
CA ASP A 31 3.92 -1.01 7.99
C ASP A 31 4.40 -2.25 7.22
N ALA A 32 5.48 -2.93 7.67
CA ALA A 32 5.84 -4.27 7.20
C ALA A 32 4.72 -5.29 7.48
N CYS A 33 4.15 -5.28 8.69
CA CYS A 33 3.04 -6.17 9.06
C CYS A 33 1.77 -5.87 8.22
N TYR A 34 1.43 -4.59 8.06
CA TYR A 34 0.35 -4.18 7.18
C TYR A 34 0.55 -4.67 5.74
N GLN A 35 1.76 -4.50 5.22
CA GLN A 35 2.08 -4.85 3.85
C GLN A 35 2.03 -6.36 3.60
N LEU A 36 2.42 -7.17 4.58
CA LEU A 36 2.29 -8.63 4.50
C LEU A 36 0.83 -9.05 4.25
N VAL A 37 -0.11 -8.47 4.98
CA VAL A 37 -1.54 -8.80 4.82
C VAL A 37 -2.12 -8.12 3.58
N SER A 38 -1.89 -6.83 3.38
CA SER A 38 -2.54 -6.08 2.31
C SER A 38 -2.09 -6.49 0.91
N ALA A 39 -0.82 -6.86 0.72
CA ALA A 39 -0.28 -7.22 -0.58
C ALA A 39 -0.19 -8.73 -0.81
N PHE A 40 0.12 -9.51 0.22
CA PHE A 40 0.48 -10.92 0.02
C PHE A 40 -0.58 -11.92 0.49
N LEU A 41 -1.56 -11.52 1.31
CA LEU A 41 -2.57 -12.48 1.79
C LEU A 41 -3.38 -13.10 0.64
N VAL A 42 -3.83 -12.31 -0.35
CA VAL A 42 -4.57 -12.84 -1.50
C VAL A 42 -3.66 -13.73 -2.37
N THR A 43 -2.42 -13.34 -2.58
CA THR A 43 -1.44 -14.15 -3.32
C THR A 43 -1.13 -15.46 -2.59
N TYR A 44 -0.96 -15.41 -1.26
CA TYR A 44 -0.85 -16.59 -0.40
C TYR A 44 -2.04 -17.52 -0.61
N ILE A 45 -3.26 -17.03 -0.50
CA ILE A 45 -4.48 -17.84 -0.66
C ILE A 45 -4.52 -18.50 -2.05
N THR A 46 -4.14 -17.76 -3.08
CA THR A 46 -4.24 -18.22 -4.48
C THR A 46 -3.16 -19.20 -4.86
N LEU A 47 -1.95 -19.14 -4.26
CA LEU A 47 -0.79 -19.89 -4.73
C LEU A 47 -0.25 -20.90 -3.72
N SER A 48 -0.76 -21.00 -2.50
CA SER A 48 -0.15 -21.84 -1.46
C SER A 48 -0.92 -23.12 -1.12
N GLY A 49 -1.94 -23.49 -1.89
CA GLY A 49 -2.64 -24.75 -1.70
C GLY A 49 -3.66 -24.82 -0.56
N VAL A 50 -4.11 -23.66 -0.05
CA VAL A 50 -5.15 -23.60 1.00
C VAL A 50 -6.58 -23.77 0.46
N LEU A 51 -6.77 -23.61 -0.86
CA LEU A 51 -8.07 -23.79 -1.51
C LEU A 51 -8.27 -25.20 -2.06
N ASP A 52 -9.49 -25.51 -2.54
CA ASP A 52 -9.83 -26.80 -3.12
C ASP A 52 -9.07 -27.03 -4.44
N SER A 53 -8.80 -28.30 -4.75
CA SER A 53 -8.14 -28.69 -6.01
C SER A 53 -9.10 -28.74 -7.20
N ASP A 54 -10.43 -28.84 -6.96
CA ASP A 54 -11.43 -28.81 -8.02
C ASP A 54 -11.53 -27.42 -8.66
N PRO A 55 -11.40 -27.29 -10.01
CA PRO A 55 -11.40 -26.00 -10.70
C PRO A 55 -12.63 -25.13 -10.42
N THR A 56 -13.81 -25.75 -10.34
CA THR A 56 -15.07 -25.04 -10.12
C THR A 56 -15.13 -24.47 -8.69
N SER A 57 -14.80 -25.32 -7.71
CA SER A 57 -14.70 -24.92 -6.30
C SER A 57 -13.65 -23.85 -6.08
N PHE A 58 -12.45 -24.03 -6.61
CA PHE A 58 -11.36 -23.06 -6.51
C PHE A 58 -11.76 -21.67 -7.02
N MET A 59 -12.38 -21.61 -8.21
CA MET A 59 -12.88 -20.36 -8.78
C MET A 59 -13.97 -19.71 -7.90
N ALA A 60 -14.93 -20.51 -7.42
CA ALA A 60 -16.00 -20.02 -6.55
C ALA A 60 -15.45 -19.47 -5.22
N GLN A 61 -14.45 -20.15 -4.65
CA GLN A 61 -13.79 -19.72 -3.42
C GLN A 61 -13.07 -18.37 -3.59
N ILE A 62 -12.30 -18.17 -4.67
CA ILE A 62 -11.62 -16.89 -4.92
C ILE A 62 -12.62 -15.78 -5.23
N ALA A 63 -13.68 -16.07 -5.99
CA ALA A 63 -14.73 -15.09 -6.22
C ALA A 63 -15.37 -14.64 -4.88
N THR A 64 -15.65 -15.60 -3.98
CA THR A 64 -16.19 -15.34 -2.64
C THR A 64 -15.22 -14.50 -1.81
N ILE A 65 -13.92 -14.82 -1.79
CA ILE A 65 -12.87 -14.04 -1.12
C ILE A 65 -12.82 -12.60 -1.65
N SER A 66 -12.94 -12.43 -2.96
CA SER A 66 -12.97 -11.11 -3.58
C SER A 66 -14.19 -10.29 -3.13
N VAL A 67 -15.36 -10.91 -3.03
CA VAL A 67 -16.58 -10.27 -2.51
C VAL A 67 -16.42 -9.89 -1.04
N ILE A 68 -15.90 -10.80 -0.20
CA ILE A 68 -15.63 -10.52 1.22
C ILE A 68 -14.68 -9.32 1.35
N THR A 69 -13.63 -9.25 0.54
CA THR A 69 -12.68 -8.11 0.55
C THR A 69 -13.36 -6.79 0.22
N ILE A 70 -14.32 -6.79 -0.73
CA ILE A 70 -15.10 -5.59 -1.08
C ILE A 70 -16.03 -5.20 0.08
N ILE A 71 -16.68 -6.16 0.72
CA ILE A 71 -17.55 -5.91 1.90
C ILE A 71 -16.74 -5.29 3.03
N CYS A 72 -15.54 -5.84 3.32
CA CYS A 72 -14.64 -5.30 4.35
C CYS A 72 -14.18 -3.86 4.01
N LEU A 73 -13.97 -3.54 2.72
CA LEU A 73 -13.65 -2.17 2.33
C LEU A 73 -14.78 -1.17 2.67
N VAL A 74 -16.04 -1.56 2.41
CA VAL A 74 -17.20 -0.72 2.76
C VAL A 74 -17.30 -0.57 4.28
N TRP A 75 -17.06 -1.66 5.01
CA TRP A 75 -17.02 -1.67 6.47
C TRP A 75 -15.92 -0.75 7.03
N ASP A 76 -14.74 -0.78 6.47
CA ASP A 76 -13.59 0.04 6.86
C ASP A 76 -13.92 1.56 6.81
N GLY A 77 -14.65 1.99 5.77
CA GLY A 77 -15.17 3.36 5.69
C GLY A 77 -16.13 3.77 6.82
N ILE A 78 -16.77 2.80 7.47
CA ILE A 78 -17.68 3.01 8.61
C ILE A 78 -16.91 2.86 9.93
N ASN A 79 -16.00 1.90 10.01
CA ASN A 79 -15.23 1.56 11.18
C ASN A 79 -14.27 2.68 11.60
N ASP A 80 -13.58 3.33 10.65
CA ASP A 80 -12.62 4.40 10.92
C ASP A 80 -13.21 5.57 11.74
N PRO A 81 -14.35 6.18 11.36
CA PRO A 81 -14.98 7.23 12.16
C PRO A 81 -15.45 6.75 13.54
N ILE A 82 -15.95 5.52 13.65
CA ILE A 82 -16.40 4.93 14.92
C ILE A 82 -15.22 4.78 15.87
N MET A 83 -14.11 4.22 15.39
CA MET A 83 -12.91 4.04 16.19
C MET A 83 -12.27 5.37 16.60
N GLY A 84 -12.24 6.35 15.71
CA GLY A 84 -11.78 7.70 16.04
C GLY A 84 -12.58 8.28 17.22
N TRP A 85 -13.91 8.17 17.17
CA TRP A 85 -14.79 8.62 18.24
C TRP A 85 -14.57 7.86 19.57
N ILE A 86 -14.38 6.53 19.52
CA ILE A 86 -14.11 5.71 20.72
C ILE A 86 -12.78 6.14 21.35
N ILE A 87 -11.71 6.27 20.57
CA ILE A 87 -10.38 6.67 21.03
C ILE A 87 -10.40 8.07 21.67
N GLU A 88 -11.25 8.97 21.18
CA GLU A 88 -11.38 10.30 21.76
C GLU A 88 -12.11 10.30 23.11
N LYS A 89 -13.12 9.44 23.28
CA LYS A 89 -13.96 9.41 24.49
C LYS A 89 -13.39 8.59 25.62
N VAL A 90 -12.68 7.49 25.30
CA VAL A 90 -12.18 6.57 26.32
C VAL A 90 -10.78 6.95 26.75
N HIS A 91 -10.61 7.28 28.03
CA HIS A 91 -9.34 7.68 28.61
C HIS A 91 -8.82 6.58 29.53
N PHE A 92 -7.58 6.16 29.33
CA PHE A 92 -6.90 5.22 30.18
C PHE A 92 -5.92 5.94 31.11
N LYS A 93 -5.65 5.35 32.30
CA LYS A 93 -4.72 5.93 33.28
C LYS A 93 -3.27 6.06 32.82
N TRP A 94 -2.88 5.35 31.75
CA TRP A 94 -1.50 5.26 31.23
C TRP A 94 -1.29 5.90 29.85
N GLY A 95 -2.23 6.74 29.44
CA GLY A 95 -2.14 7.53 28.20
C GLY A 95 -3.40 7.50 27.38
N LYS A 96 -3.50 8.37 26.40
CA LYS A 96 -4.65 8.45 25.49
C LYS A 96 -4.52 7.44 24.34
N TYR A 97 -3.35 7.39 23.70
CA TYR A 97 -3.15 6.61 22.46
C TYR A 97 -2.44 5.28 22.68
N LYS A 98 -1.49 5.20 23.61
CA LYS A 98 -0.70 4.00 23.89
C LYS A 98 -1.53 2.75 24.19
N PRO A 99 -2.61 2.81 25.02
CA PRO A 99 -3.43 1.64 25.27
C PRO A 99 -4.07 1.08 24.02
N TRP A 100 -4.56 1.96 23.14
CA TRP A 100 -5.18 1.57 21.88
C TRP A 100 -4.15 0.99 20.90
N ILE A 101 -2.95 1.57 20.83
CA ILE A 101 -1.83 1.03 20.05
C ILE A 101 -1.51 -0.41 20.49
N LEU A 102 -1.45 -0.67 21.82
CA LEU A 102 -1.16 -2.00 22.32
C LEU A 102 -2.32 -2.97 22.11
N ILE A 103 -3.56 -2.56 22.39
CA ILE A 103 -4.76 -3.40 22.18
C ILE A 103 -4.87 -3.79 20.70
N GLY A 104 -4.80 -2.82 19.80
CA GLY A 104 -4.83 -3.08 18.36
C GLY A 104 -3.65 -3.93 17.91
N GLY A 105 -2.45 -3.71 18.46
CA GLY A 105 -1.26 -4.51 18.19
C GLY A 105 -1.40 -5.97 18.63
N LEU A 106 -1.92 -6.24 19.81
CA LEU A 106 -2.17 -7.60 20.33
C LEU A 106 -3.24 -8.32 19.50
N LEU A 107 -4.37 -7.67 19.25
CA LEU A 107 -5.44 -8.25 18.43
C LEU A 107 -4.96 -8.56 17.02
N ASN A 108 -4.27 -7.60 16.38
CA ASN A 108 -3.70 -7.77 15.03
C ASN A 108 -2.70 -8.94 15.00
N THR A 109 -1.86 -9.09 16.03
CA THR A 109 -0.92 -10.22 16.15
C THR A 109 -1.65 -11.56 16.10
N VAL A 110 -2.67 -11.73 16.95
CA VAL A 110 -3.44 -12.99 16.99
C VAL A 110 -4.12 -13.26 15.66
N VAL A 111 -4.78 -12.26 15.10
CA VAL A 111 -5.53 -12.39 13.85
C VAL A 111 -4.63 -12.74 12.67
N VAL A 112 -3.50 -12.06 12.50
CA VAL A 112 -2.55 -12.34 11.40
C VAL A 112 -1.93 -13.72 11.55
N LEU A 113 -1.56 -14.14 12.77
CA LEU A 113 -1.06 -15.50 12.99
C LEU A 113 -2.10 -16.56 12.62
N VAL A 114 -3.37 -16.36 12.95
CA VAL A 114 -4.43 -17.30 12.56
C VAL A 114 -4.58 -17.35 11.04
N LEU A 115 -4.58 -16.20 10.35
CA LEU A 115 -4.72 -16.14 8.89
C LEU A 115 -3.61 -16.88 8.13
N PHE A 116 -2.39 -16.92 8.67
CA PHE A 116 -1.24 -17.54 8.01
C PHE A 116 -0.81 -18.90 8.58
N LEU A 117 -1.28 -19.30 9.75
CA LEU A 117 -0.92 -20.56 10.39
C LEU A 117 -2.06 -21.58 10.46
N ALA A 118 -3.31 -21.12 10.39
CA ALA A 118 -4.44 -22.05 10.37
C ALA A 118 -4.80 -22.37 8.91
N HIS A 119 -4.72 -23.67 8.56
CA HIS A 119 -4.90 -24.14 7.19
C HIS A 119 -6.10 -25.11 7.04
N PRO A 120 -7.32 -24.73 7.47
CA PRO A 120 -8.49 -25.51 7.07
C PRO A 120 -8.64 -25.36 5.55
N ARG A 121 -8.70 -26.50 4.82
CA ARG A 121 -8.68 -26.48 3.35
C ARG A 121 -10.04 -26.06 2.78
N GLY A 122 -10.00 -25.44 1.61
CA GLY A 122 -11.18 -25.16 0.79
C GLY A 122 -12.15 -24.16 1.44
N TRP A 123 -13.43 -24.48 1.47
CA TRP A 123 -14.47 -23.65 2.06
C TRP A 123 -14.28 -23.38 3.56
N GLY A 124 -13.59 -24.28 4.27
CA GLY A 124 -13.18 -24.04 5.66
C GLY A 124 -12.24 -22.84 5.77
N PHE A 125 -11.30 -22.69 4.84
CA PHE A 125 -10.41 -21.54 4.77
C PHE A 125 -11.17 -20.26 4.39
N VAL A 126 -12.11 -20.32 3.45
CA VAL A 126 -12.95 -19.17 3.07
C VAL A 126 -13.74 -18.65 4.27
N ALA A 127 -14.30 -19.54 5.09
CA ALA A 127 -15.02 -19.16 6.30
C ALA A 127 -14.07 -18.54 7.35
N LEU A 128 -12.90 -19.14 7.56
CA LEU A 128 -11.86 -18.59 8.42
C LEU A 128 -11.43 -17.19 7.91
N PHE A 129 -11.15 -17.04 6.63
CA PHE A 129 -10.78 -15.78 6.02
C PHE A 129 -11.87 -14.72 6.24
N ALA A 130 -13.14 -15.04 6.03
CA ALA A 130 -14.25 -14.10 6.22
C ALA A 130 -14.26 -13.50 7.62
N VAL A 131 -14.11 -14.34 8.65
CA VAL A 131 -14.13 -13.91 10.05
C VAL A 131 -12.84 -13.14 10.40
N PHE A 132 -11.68 -13.73 10.12
CA PHE A 132 -10.42 -13.19 10.57
C PHE A 132 -9.95 -11.99 9.74
N TYR A 133 -10.31 -11.88 8.47
CA TYR A 133 -10.02 -10.70 7.68
C TYR A 133 -10.86 -9.49 8.14
N PHE A 134 -12.11 -9.72 8.51
CA PHE A 134 -12.96 -8.69 9.14
C PHE A 134 -12.40 -8.24 10.50
N LEU A 135 -11.95 -9.19 11.34
CA LEU A 135 -11.31 -8.89 12.62
C LEU A 135 -9.96 -8.18 12.44
N TRP A 136 -9.20 -8.52 11.37
CA TRP A 136 -7.97 -7.84 11.02
C TRP A 136 -8.20 -6.37 10.72
N ASP A 137 -9.22 -6.07 9.94
CA ASP A 137 -9.61 -4.71 9.61
C ASP A 137 -9.90 -3.88 10.86
N ILE A 138 -10.69 -4.41 11.79
CA ILE A 138 -10.97 -3.75 13.08
C ILE A 138 -9.69 -3.57 13.90
N ALA A 139 -8.89 -4.63 14.05
CA ALA A 139 -7.67 -4.60 14.86
C ALA A 139 -6.64 -3.61 14.29
N TRP A 140 -6.53 -3.55 12.96
CA TRP A 140 -5.67 -2.60 12.27
C TRP A 140 -6.15 -1.17 12.47
N THR A 141 -7.42 -0.88 12.27
CA THR A 141 -8.02 0.45 12.46
C THR A 141 -7.78 0.98 13.89
N ILE A 142 -7.92 0.13 14.92
CA ILE A 142 -7.63 0.49 16.31
C ILE A 142 -6.17 0.98 16.46
N ASN A 143 -5.22 0.22 15.90
CA ASN A 143 -3.80 0.56 15.97
C ASN A 143 -3.47 1.79 15.11
N ASP A 144 -3.99 1.83 13.87
CA ASP A 144 -3.67 2.84 12.87
C ASP A 144 -4.12 4.23 13.31
N ILE A 145 -5.40 4.37 13.70
CA ILE A 145 -5.95 5.65 14.13
C ILE A 145 -5.24 6.16 15.38
N ALA A 146 -4.99 5.28 16.37
CA ALA A 146 -4.29 5.68 17.58
C ALA A 146 -2.85 6.13 17.29
N TYR A 147 -2.13 5.41 16.40
CA TYR A 147 -0.77 5.74 16.01
C TYR A 147 -0.69 7.09 15.28
N TRP A 148 -1.51 7.31 14.24
CA TRP A 148 -1.52 8.56 13.49
C TRP A 148 -2.04 9.75 14.31
N SER A 149 -3.01 9.54 15.23
CA SER A 149 -3.51 10.58 16.14
C SER A 149 -2.48 10.96 17.21
N MET A 150 -1.53 10.10 17.52
CA MET A 150 -0.42 10.41 18.43
C MET A 150 0.56 11.42 17.81
N LEU A 151 0.76 11.46 16.50
CA LEU A 151 1.72 12.33 15.83
C LEU A 151 1.48 13.84 16.08
N PRO A 152 0.27 14.41 15.89
CA PRO A 152 -0.01 15.80 16.23
C PRO A 152 0.12 16.11 17.73
N SER A 153 -0.07 15.10 18.58
CA SER A 153 0.07 15.27 20.03
C SER A 153 1.52 15.30 20.50
N LEU A 154 2.49 14.85 19.69
CA LEU A 154 3.92 14.92 20.03
C LEU A 154 4.48 16.35 19.94
N THR A 155 3.98 17.20 19.05
CA THR A 155 4.46 18.59 18.93
C THR A 155 3.45 19.47 18.22
N LYS A 156 3.28 20.70 18.70
CA LYS A 156 2.48 21.76 18.05
C LYS A 156 3.29 22.48 16.98
N ASP A 157 4.64 22.46 17.06
CA ASP A 157 5.51 23.06 16.06
C ASP A 157 5.41 22.32 14.73
N GLU A 158 4.84 22.96 13.74
CA GLU A 158 4.62 22.42 12.39
C GLU A 158 5.93 21.99 11.72
N LYS A 159 7.01 22.77 11.84
CA LYS A 159 8.30 22.42 11.22
C LYS A 159 8.87 21.12 11.79
N ARG A 160 8.73 20.91 13.10
CA ARG A 160 9.15 19.67 13.77
C ARG A 160 8.27 18.51 13.41
N ARG A 161 6.96 18.70 13.41
CA ARG A 161 5.99 17.69 12.99
C ARG A 161 6.29 17.21 11.57
N ASN A 162 6.53 18.14 10.64
CA ASN A 162 6.91 17.83 9.26
C ASN A 162 8.22 17.04 9.18
N LYS A 163 9.22 17.36 10.01
CA LYS A 163 10.47 16.61 10.09
C LYS A 163 10.27 15.19 10.62
N ILE A 164 9.47 15.01 11.68
CA ILE A 164 9.12 13.68 12.22
C ILE A 164 8.38 12.87 11.17
N THR A 165 7.39 13.46 10.50
CA THR A 165 6.64 12.83 9.40
C THR A 165 7.55 12.38 8.26
N ALA A 166 8.51 13.20 7.85
CA ALA A 166 9.45 12.85 6.78
C ALA A 166 10.34 11.64 7.17
N ILE A 167 10.88 11.62 8.39
CA ILE A 167 11.69 10.49 8.88
C ILE A 167 10.81 9.23 9.00
N MET A 168 9.61 9.36 9.55
CA MET A 168 8.65 8.27 9.66
C MET A 168 8.32 7.68 8.28
N GLN A 169 8.13 8.52 7.26
CA GLN A 169 7.84 8.06 5.90
C GLN A 169 9.00 7.25 5.29
N ILE A 170 10.25 7.61 5.60
CA ILE A 170 11.42 6.80 5.21
C ILE A 170 11.37 5.44 5.93
N CYS A 171 11.10 5.42 7.22
CA CYS A 171 10.95 4.19 8.00
C CYS A 171 9.84 3.28 7.45
N ILE A 172 8.68 3.85 7.14
CA ILE A 172 7.57 3.15 6.48
C ILE A 172 8.06 2.50 5.18
N SER A 173 8.75 3.27 4.33
CA SER A 173 9.26 2.76 3.05
C SER A 173 10.22 1.57 3.23
N VAL A 174 11.09 1.60 4.24
CA VAL A 174 11.98 0.48 4.56
C VAL A 174 11.19 -0.78 4.90
N GLY A 175 10.15 -0.68 5.73
CA GLY A 175 9.28 -1.82 6.07
C GLY A 175 8.53 -2.38 4.87
N VAL A 176 7.91 -1.49 4.09
CA VAL A 176 7.13 -1.84 2.89
C VAL A 176 8.00 -2.53 1.84
N PHE A 177 9.12 -1.93 1.44
CA PHE A 177 10.02 -2.51 0.44
C PHE A 177 10.71 -3.77 0.95
N GLY A 178 11.00 -3.85 2.25
CA GLY A 178 11.53 -5.06 2.87
C GLY A 178 10.62 -6.26 2.67
N VAL A 179 9.32 -6.11 2.91
CA VAL A 179 8.34 -7.19 2.71
C VAL A 179 8.10 -7.48 1.23
N TYR A 180 7.96 -6.45 0.38
CA TYR A 180 7.78 -6.64 -1.07
C TYR A 180 8.93 -7.39 -1.73
N GLY A 181 10.16 -7.18 -1.27
CA GLY A 181 11.31 -7.90 -1.77
C GLY A 181 11.48 -9.28 -1.13
N ALA A 182 11.40 -9.36 0.21
CA ALA A 182 11.72 -10.59 0.93
C ALA A 182 10.71 -11.72 0.66
N VAL A 183 9.40 -11.44 0.65
CA VAL A 183 8.38 -12.49 0.52
C VAL A 183 8.54 -13.32 -0.75
N PRO A 184 8.60 -12.73 -1.96
CA PRO A 184 8.76 -13.53 -3.19
C PRO A 184 10.09 -14.29 -3.26
N MET A 185 11.14 -13.75 -2.63
CA MET A 185 12.45 -14.40 -2.58
C MET A 185 12.47 -15.58 -1.62
N LEU A 186 11.72 -15.53 -0.52
CA LEU A 186 11.69 -16.58 0.50
C LEU A 186 10.75 -17.73 0.15
N VAL A 187 9.65 -17.47 -0.57
CA VAL A 187 8.72 -18.50 -1.01
C VAL A 187 9.42 -19.40 -2.04
N GLY A 188 9.47 -20.71 -1.75
CA GLY A 188 10.21 -21.69 -2.54
C GLY A 188 11.73 -21.66 -2.35
N ALA A 189 12.26 -20.92 -1.37
CA ALA A 189 13.70 -20.87 -1.08
C ALA A 189 14.22 -22.09 -0.32
N PHE A 190 13.34 -22.80 0.37
CA PHE A 190 13.73 -23.90 1.26
C PHE A 190 13.22 -25.22 0.68
N PRO A 191 14.12 -26.12 0.23
CA PRO A 191 13.72 -27.43 -0.29
C PRO A 191 12.89 -28.21 0.74
N GLY A 192 11.79 -28.82 0.29
CA GLY A 192 10.87 -29.58 1.14
C GLY A 192 9.95 -28.73 2.03
N VAL A 193 10.01 -27.42 1.95
CA VAL A 193 9.15 -26.50 2.72
C VAL A 193 8.11 -25.87 1.80
N SER A 194 6.84 -26.14 2.07
CA SER A 194 5.74 -25.58 1.27
C SER A 194 5.59 -24.07 1.43
N ALA A 195 4.93 -23.44 0.46
CA ALA A 195 4.57 -22.02 0.54
C ALA A 195 3.73 -21.72 1.77
N GLN A 196 2.81 -22.58 2.18
CA GLN A 196 2.03 -22.43 3.43
C GLN A 196 2.94 -22.24 4.64
N THR A 197 3.89 -23.14 4.81
CA THR A 197 4.85 -23.10 5.93
C THR A 197 5.74 -21.88 5.85
N THR A 198 6.22 -21.52 4.66
CA THR A 198 7.07 -20.35 4.45
C THR A 198 6.35 -19.05 4.78
N TYR A 199 5.12 -18.87 4.30
CA TYR A 199 4.30 -17.70 4.66
C TYR A 199 3.99 -17.65 6.15
N GLY A 200 3.72 -18.82 6.78
CA GLY A 200 3.53 -18.92 8.22
C GLY A 200 4.76 -18.46 9.02
N LEU A 201 5.96 -18.90 8.62
CA LEU A 201 7.23 -18.47 9.25
C LEU A 201 7.48 -16.98 9.06
N ILE A 202 7.26 -16.44 7.84
CA ILE A 202 7.36 -15.00 7.58
C ILE A 202 6.39 -14.24 8.46
N ALA A 203 5.14 -14.70 8.57
CA ALA A 203 4.13 -14.06 9.41
C ALA A 203 4.55 -14.05 10.89
N VAL A 204 5.06 -15.17 11.42
CA VAL A 204 5.56 -15.25 12.80
C VAL A 204 6.67 -14.23 13.04
N VAL A 205 7.65 -14.12 12.14
CA VAL A 205 8.76 -13.17 12.28
C VAL A 205 8.28 -11.73 12.20
N VAL A 206 7.53 -11.39 11.15
CA VAL A 206 7.06 -10.01 10.91
C VAL A 206 6.14 -9.54 12.03
N VAL A 207 5.20 -10.39 12.46
CA VAL A 207 4.24 -10.05 13.52
C VAL A 207 4.91 -9.98 14.89
N SER A 208 5.92 -10.82 15.16
CA SER A 208 6.71 -10.74 16.39
C SER A 208 7.48 -9.42 16.48
N LEU A 209 8.15 -9.02 15.38
CA LEU A 209 8.85 -7.73 15.30
C LEU A 209 7.86 -6.56 15.42
N PHE A 210 6.70 -6.66 14.79
CA PHE A 210 5.61 -5.71 14.94
C PHE A 210 5.20 -5.57 16.40
N LEU A 211 4.85 -6.66 17.09
CA LEU A 211 4.39 -6.63 18.47
C LEU A 211 5.47 -6.08 19.41
N ILE A 212 6.72 -6.52 19.26
CA ILE A 212 7.85 -6.00 20.04
C ILE A 212 7.99 -4.49 19.81
N SER A 213 7.85 -4.01 18.59
CA SER A 213 7.93 -2.58 18.28
C SER A 213 6.80 -1.79 18.95
N GLN A 214 5.56 -2.32 18.97
CA GLN A 214 4.43 -1.68 19.67
C GLN A 214 4.66 -1.63 21.19
N ILE A 215 5.19 -2.70 21.78
CA ILE A 215 5.57 -2.74 23.19
C ILE A 215 6.66 -1.70 23.49
N ILE A 216 7.70 -1.60 22.65
CA ILE A 216 8.76 -0.59 22.80
C ILE A 216 8.16 0.82 22.74
N LEU A 217 7.25 1.10 21.82
CA LEU A 217 6.58 2.39 21.76
C LEU A 217 5.83 2.69 23.06
N VAL A 218 5.02 1.75 23.54
CA VAL A 218 4.21 1.95 24.76
C VAL A 218 5.08 2.17 26.00
N LEU A 219 6.19 1.44 26.12
CA LEU A 219 7.07 1.51 27.29
C LEU A 219 7.99 2.73 27.30
N PHE A 220 8.52 3.12 26.14
CA PHE A 220 9.61 4.09 26.06
C PHE A 220 9.24 5.42 25.38
N CYS A 221 8.20 5.46 24.53
CA CYS A 221 7.72 6.70 23.96
C CYS A 221 6.97 7.50 25.06
N LYS A 222 7.21 8.80 25.13
CA LYS A 222 6.52 9.69 26.08
C LYS A 222 5.39 10.41 25.36
N GLU A 223 4.20 10.44 25.95
CA GLU A 223 3.11 11.29 25.47
C GLU A 223 3.28 12.71 25.99
N HIS A 224 2.80 13.70 25.24
CA HIS A 224 2.73 15.08 25.70
C HIS A 224 1.67 15.21 26.79
N LYS A 225 1.99 15.93 27.86
CA LYS A 225 1.01 16.25 28.91
C LYS A 225 0.01 17.27 28.35
N ARG A 226 -1.21 16.87 28.15
CA ARG A 226 -2.26 17.68 27.55
C ARG A 226 -2.85 18.62 28.60
N ASP A 227 -3.08 19.89 28.21
CA ASP A 227 -3.91 20.79 28.98
C ASP A 227 -5.39 20.42 28.75
N GLU A 228 -6.18 20.39 29.83
CA GLU A 228 -7.61 20.02 29.79
C GLU A 228 -8.46 20.98 28.91
N ASN A 229 -7.92 22.14 28.58
CA ASN A 229 -8.56 23.19 27.76
C ASN A 229 -8.12 23.18 26.28
N GLU A 230 -7.42 22.15 25.78
CA GLU A 230 -7.06 22.09 24.38
C GLU A 230 -8.30 21.90 23.49
N ASP A 231 -8.38 22.71 22.42
CA ASP A 231 -9.43 22.63 21.41
C ASP A 231 -9.55 21.19 20.85
N LYS A 232 -10.77 20.66 20.88
CA LYS A 232 -11.07 19.35 20.31
C LYS A 232 -10.79 19.41 18.80
N PRO A 233 -10.09 18.40 18.23
CA PRO A 233 -9.96 18.33 16.79
C PRO A 233 -11.34 18.28 16.14
N GLU A 234 -11.51 18.96 14.98
CA GLU A 234 -12.77 18.92 14.22
C GLU A 234 -13.19 17.49 13.95
N GLU A 235 -14.42 17.13 14.35
CA GLU A 235 -15.02 15.82 14.02
C GLU A 235 -15.19 15.71 12.50
N VAL A 236 -14.45 14.79 11.88
CA VAL A 236 -14.61 14.48 10.46
C VAL A 236 -15.81 13.56 10.28
N LYS A 237 -16.92 14.10 9.74
CA LYS A 237 -18.10 13.28 9.43
C LYS A 237 -18.10 12.90 7.95
N PHE A 238 -18.48 11.67 7.63
CA PHE A 238 -18.59 11.20 6.26
C PHE A 238 -19.50 12.09 5.38
N LYS A 239 -20.57 12.64 5.99
CA LYS A 239 -21.45 13.61 5.30
C LYS A 239 -20.70 14.87 4.87
N ASP A 240 -19.77 15.36 5.69
CA ASP A 240 -18.99 16.57 5.38
C ASP A 240 -17.95 16.30 4.29
N MET A 241 -17.40 15.06 4.24
CA MET A 241 -16.56 14.61 3.13
C MET A 241 -17.32 14.60 1.79
N LEU A 242 -18.54 14.04 1.78
CA LEU A 242 -19.40 14.06 0.59
C LEU A 242 -19.83 15.48 0.19
N LEU A 243 -20.06 16.34 1.17
CA LEU A 243 -20.42 17.75 0.92
C LEU A 243 -19.25 18.51 0.31
N LEU A 244 -18.03 18.32 0.83
CA LEU A 244 -16.81 18.89 0.28
C LEU A 244 -16.58 18.43 -1.16
N PHE A 245 -16.74 17.13 -1.43
CA PHE A 245 -16.62 16.55 -2.77
C PHE A 245 -17.64 17.15 -3.76
N LYS A 246 -18.88 17.42 -3.31
CA LYS A 246 -19.92 18.04 -4.15
C LYS A 246 -19.66 19.53 -4.38
N LYS A 247 -19.26 20.29 -3.36
CA LYS A 247 -19.11 21.73 -3.41
C LYS A 247 -17.81 22.19 -4.07
N ASN A 248 -16.67 21.55 -3.73
CA ASN A 248 -15.36 21.97 -4.22
C ASN A 248 -15.00 21.23 -5.51
N ASP A 249 -15.16 21.89 -6.65
CA ASP A 249 -14.91 21.36 -7.99
C ASP A 249 -13.44 20.94 -8.20
N GLN A 250 -12.47 21.72 -7.72
CA GLN A 250 -11.07 21.43 -7.86
C GLN A 250 -10.62 20.25 -6.96
N PHE A 251 -11.16 20.16 -5.76
CA PHE A 251 -10.97 19.03 -4.89
C PHE A 251 -11.52 17.73 -5.51
N ARG A 252 -12.74 17.76 -6.05
CA ARG A 252 -13.35 16.61 -6.72
C ARG A 252 -12.51 16.09 -7.87
N ILE A 253 -12.01 16.99 -8.74
CA ILE A 253 -11.15 16.64 -9.87
C ILE A 253 -9.86 15.97 -9.36
N ASN A 254 -9.23 16.56 -8.34
CA ASN A 254 -7.99 16.05 -7.80
C ASN A 254 -8.17 14.69 -7.10
N ILE A 255 -9.24 14.49 -6.32
CA ILE A 255 -9.51 13.20 -5.65
C ILE A 255 -9.76 12.08 -6.67
N ILE A 256 -10.49 12.34 -7.75
CA ILE A 256 -10.68 11.36 -8.83
C ILE A 256 -9.33 11.05 -9.49
N ALA A 257 -8.54 12.06 -9.81
CA ALA A 257 -7.21 11.87 -10.38
C ALA A 257 -6.29 11.07 -9.44
N LEU A 258 -6.34 11.34 -8.13
CA LEU A 258 -5.56 10.62 -7.11
C LEU A 258 -5.99 9.15 -6.99
N LEU A 259 -7.29 8.86 -7.01
CA LEU A 259 -7.82 7.50 -7.02
C LEU A 259 -7.30 6.72 -8.24
N LEU A 260 -7.38 7.32 -9.44
CA LEU A 260 -6.88 6.72 -10.67
C LEU A 260 -5.36 6.51 -10.64
N ASN A 261 -4.61 7.45 -10.05
CA ASN A 261 -3.17 7.32 -9.86
C ASN A 261 -2.82 6.15 -8.93
N TYR A 262 -3.48 6.03 -7.77
CA TYR A 262 -3.26 4.91 -6.85
C TYR A 262 -3.61 3.57 -7.49
N LEU A 263 -4.73 3.51 -8.20
CA LEU A 263 -5.17 2.30 -8.89
C LEU A 263 -4.17 1.92 -10.00
N GLY A 264 -3.78 2.86 -10.86
CA GLY A 264 -2.86 2.59 -11.96
C GLY A 264 -1.45 2.22 -11.48
N SER A 265 -0.90 2.94 -10.50
CA SER A 265 0.44 2.64 -9.97
C SER A 265 0.48 1.35 -9.16
N GLY A 266 -0.53 1.11 -8.33
CA GLY A 266 -0.59 -0.07 -7.46
C GLY A 266 -0.81 -1.37 -8.24
N THR A 267 -1.54 -1.33 -9.35
CA THR A 267 -1.88 -2.54 -10.12
C THR A 267 -0.65 -3.27 -10.65
N VAL A 268 0.33 -2.58 -11.20
CA VAL A 268 1.58 -3.21 -11.69
C VAL A 268 2.31 -3.92 -10.57
N VAL A 269 2.39 -3.28 -9.40
CA VAL A 269 3.03 -3.87 -8.21
C VAL A 269 2.26 -5.09 -7.72
N GLY A 270 0.92 -5.03 -7.73
CA GLY A 270 0.07 -6.13 -7.31
C GLY A 270 0.15 -7.37 -8.21
N PHE A 271 0.44 -7.19 -9.50
CA PHE A 271 0.71 -8.31 -10.42
C PHE A 271 2.10 -8.93 -10.25
N GLY A 272 3.01 -8.29 -9.50
CA GLY A 272 4.43 -8.64 -9.48
C GLY A 272 4.67 -10.14 -9.32
N MET A 273 4.17 -10.76 -8.23
CA MET A 273 4.42 -12.18 -7.96
C MET A 273 3.88 -13.11 -9.06
N TYR A 274 2.67 -12.85 -9.56
CA TYR A 274 2.09 -13.61 -10.66
C TYR A 274 2.93 -13.48 -11.92
N TYR A 275 3.31 -12.25 -12.30
CA TYR A 275 4.13 -12.01 -13.49
C TYR A 275 5.49 -12.70 -13.39
N PHE A 276 6.23 -12.49 -12.31
CA PHE A 276 7.59 -13.01 -12.19
C PHE A 276 7.61 -14.54 -12.10
N TYR A 277 6.69 -15.15 -11.36
CA TYR A 277 6.60 -16.60 -11.25
C TYR A 277 6.16 -17.26 -12.55
N LEU A 278 5.17 -16.73 -13.22
CA LEU A 278 4.70 -17.24 -14.49
C LEU A 278 5.73 -17.02 -15.62
N ARG A 279 6.43 -15.90 -15.60
CA ARG A 279 7.37 -15.52 -16.68
C ARG A 279 8.73 -16.18 -16.56
N PHE A 280 9.29 -16.19 -15.36
CA PHE A 280 10.69 -16.60 -15.14
C PHE A 280 10.85 -17.88 -14.33
N GLY A 281 9.80 -18.42 -13.76
CA GLY A 281 9.81 -19.65 -12.99
C GLY A 281 9.43 -19.45 -11.52
N TYR A 282 8.96 -20.53 -10.92
CA TYR A 282 8.53 -20.54 -9.54
C TYR A 282 9.73 -20.62 -8.60
N GLY A 283 9.63 -19.90 -7.46
CA GLY A 283 10.58 -20.00 -6.37
C GLY A 283 11.72 -18.98 -6.41
N SER A 284 12.62 -19.10 -5.44
CA SER A 284 13.69 -18.15 -5.15
C SER A 284 14.80 -18.09 -6.19
N GLU A 285 15.10 -19.23 -6.83
CA GLU A 285 16.21 -19.34 -7.80
C GLU A 285 15.87 -18.73 -9.17
N ALA A 286 14.59 -18.41 -9.40
CA ALA A 286 14.12 -17.87 -10.67
C ALA A 286 13.29 -16.60 -10.47
N GLY A 287 11.95 -16.68 -10.56
CA GLY A 287 11.06 -15.53 -10.52
C GLY A 287 11.15 -14.70 -9.23
N GLY A 288 11.36 -15.33 -8.08
CA GLY A 288 11.44 -14.65 -6.79
C GLY A 288 12.64 -13.72 -6.68
N SER A 289 13.83 -14.15 -7.09
CA SER A 289 15.05 -13.33 -7.07
C SER A 289 14.97 -12.17 -8.07
N ILE A 290 14.40 -12.43 -9.25
CA ILE A 290 14.18 -11.39 -10.28
C ILE A 290 13.19 -10.34 -9.75
N GLN A 291 12.10 -10.77 -9.09
CA GLN A 291 11.15 -9.89 -8.47
C GLN A 291 11.78 -9.07 -7.34
N PHE A 292 12.64 -9.67 -6.51
CA PHE A 292 13.38 -8.95 -5.47
C PHE A 292 14.17 -7.78 -6.06
N LEU A 293 14.99 -8.04 -7.09
CA LEU A 293 15.77 -6.99 -7.75
C LEU A 293 14.87 -5.94 -8.43
N PHE A 294 13.77 -6.36 -9.04
CA PHE A 294 12.80 -5.42 -9.61
C PHE A 294 12.15 -4.53 -8.53
N THR A 295 11.90 -5.07 -7.34
CA THR A 295 11.43 -4.30 -6.20
C THR A 295 12.48 -3.29 -5.70
N VAL A 296 13.76 -3.66 -5.73
CA VAL A 296 14.86 -2.71 -5.46
C VAL A 296 14.85 -1.57 -6.49
N MET A 297 14.65 -1.89 -7.77
CA MET A 297 14.54 -0.87 -8.83
C MET A 297 13.30 0.02 -8.65
N TYR A 298 12.19 -0.54 -8.18
CA TYR A 298 11.01 0.22 -7.76
C TYR A 298 11.36 1.24 -6.66
N ALA A 299 12.04 0.79 -5.61
CA ALA A 299 12.48 1.67 -4.54
C ALA A 299 13.43 2.77 -5.05
N VAL A 300 14.42 2.42 -5.87
CA VAL A 300 15.36 3.37 -6.47
C VAL A 300 14.62 4.41 -7.31
N GLY A 301 13.75 4.00 -8.23
CA GLY A 301 12.99 4.90 -9.09
C GLY A 301 12.14 5.89 -8.30
N THR A 302 11.37 5.40 -7.32
CA THR A 302 10.49 6.23 -6.48
C THR A 302 11.27 7.17 -5.57
N LEU A 303 12.34 6.72 -4.94
CA LEU A 303 13.16 7.56 -4.06
C LEU A 303 13.88 8.65 -4.85
N LEU A 304 14.43 8.32 -6.02
CA LEU A 304 15.03 9.33 -6.92
C LEU A 304 14.01 10.41 -7.30
N ALA A 305 12.79 10.02 -7.63
CA ALA A 305 11.73 10.98 -7.95
C ALA A 305 11.42 11.90 -6.77
N GLN A 306 11.27 11.35 -5.56
CA GLN A 306 10.98 12.12 -4.35
C GLN A 306 12.11 13.08 -3.97
N VAL A 307 13.37 12.64 -4.08
CA VAL A 307 14.54 13.47 -3.81
C VAL A 307 14.71 14.57 -4.85
N LEU A 308 14.47 14.27 -6.13
CA LEU A 308 14.63 15.25 -7.22
C LEU A 308 13.47 16.23 -7.33
N TYR A 309 12.26 15.88 -6.87
CA TYR A 309 11.09 16.74 -7.00
C TYR A 309 11.27 18.15 -6.43
N PRO A 310 11.84 18.37 -5.21
CA PRO A 310 12.09 19.72 -4.69
C PRO A 310 13.07 20.55 -5.52
N PHE A 311 14.02 19.91 -6.20
CA PHE A 311 14.95 20.58 -7.10
C PHE A 311 14.27 20.94 -8.42
N LEU A 312 13.51 20.03 -8.99
CA LEU A 312 12.74 20.26 -10.21
C LEU A 312 11.70 21.37 -10.03
N SER A 313 11.01 21.40 -8.89
CA SER A 313 9.97 22.40 -8.60
C SER A 313 10.49 23.82 -8.41
N LYS A 314 11.81 24.02 -8.21
CA LYS A 314 12.42 25.34 -8.20
C LYS A 314 12.57 25.97 -9.59
N GLY A 315 12.77 25.14 -10.60
CA GLY A 315 13.02 25.59 -11.97
C GLY A 315 11.89 25.34 -12.96
N LEU A 316 11.00 24.41 -12.64
CA LEU A 316 9.93 23.96 -13.53
C LEU A 316 8.56 24.21 -12.92
N LYS A 317 7.60 24.59 -13.75
CA LYS A 317 6.19 24.68 -13.36
C LYS A 317 5.61 23.27 -13.13
N ARG A 318 4.61 23.15 -12.28
CA ARG A 318 3.92 21.88 -11.98
C ARG A 318 3.46 21.14 -13.24
N LYS A 319 2.90 21.86 -14.22
CA LYS A 319 2.50 21.29 -15.51
C LYS A 319 3.66 20.65 -16.30
N GLN A 320 4.85 21.24 -16.22
CA GLN A 320 6.05 20.68 -16.87
C GLN A 320 6.52 19.42 -16.17
N ILE A 321 6.50 19.40 -14.82
CA ILE A 321 6.82 18.18 -14.04
C ILE A 321 5.82 17.07 -14.35
N LEU A 322 4.53 17.37 -14.43
CA LEU A 322 3.49 16.41 -14.81
C LEU A 322 3.70 15.88 -16.25
N MET A 323 4.15 16.71 -17.18
CA MET A 323 4.46 16.27 -18.54
C MET A 323 5.71 15.37 -18.58
N ILE A 324 6.75 15.68 -17.81
CA ILE A 324 7.93 14.81 -17.63
C ILE A 324 7.50 13.47 -17.05
N SER A 325 6.65 13.47 -16.01
CA SER A 325 6.09 12.26 -15.42
C SER A 325 5.35 11.42 -16.46
N PHE A 326 4.53 12.06 -17.31
CA PHE A 326 3.80 11.40 -18.39
C PHE A 326 4.73 10.69 -19.36
N ILE A 327 5.74 11.42 -19.87
CA ILE A 327 6.69 10.88 -20.84
C ILE A 327 7.47 9.70 -20.23
N THR A 328 7.96 9.83 -19.02
CA THR A 328 8.72 8.76 -18.34
C THR A 328 7.86 7.56 -18.01
N ILE A 329 6.60 7.74 -17.58
CA ILE A 329 5.64 6.66 -17.38
C ILE A 329 5.41 5.93 -18.71
N LEU A 330 5.09 6.65 -19.78
CA LEU A 330 4.82 6.07 -21.08
C LEU A 330 6.01 5.25 -21.60
N ILE A 331 7.21 5.83 -21.55
CA ILE A 331 8.45 5.13 -21.96
C ILE A 331 8.66 3.87 -21.11
N GLY A 332 8.51 3.96 -19.79
CA GLY A 332 8.71 2.83 -18.89
C GLY A 332 7.71 1.69 -19.12
N TYR A 333 6.42 2.01 -19.30
CA TYR A 333 5.40 1.00 -19.61
C TYR A 333 5.59 0.34 -20.98
N LEU A 334 5.92 1.12 -22.02
CA LEU A 334 6.23 0.58 -23.33
C LEU A 334 7.49 -0.29 -23.30
N ALA A 335 8.55 0.17 -22.63
CA ALA A 335 9.76 -0.62 -22.46
C ALA A 335 9.49 -1.93 -21.72
N LEU A 336 8.71 -1.88 -20.62
CA LEU A 336 8.33 -3.07 -19.85
C LEU A 336 7.48 -4.04 -20.71
N PHE A 337 6.59 -3.53 -21.55
CA PHE A 337 5.80 -4.36 -22.47
C PHE A 337 6.68 -5.06 -23.50
N PHE A 338 7.52 -4.34 -24.26
CA PHE A 338 8.31 -4.93 -25.32
C PHE A 338 9.46 -5.80 -24.82
N VAL A 339 10.05 -5.48 -23.66
CA VAL A 339 11.15 -6.24 -23.07
C VAL A 339 10.65 -7.42 -22.24
N GLY A 340 9.62 -7.20 -21.42
CA GLY A 340 9.18 -8.16 -20.42
C GLY A 340 8.23 -9.24 -20.93
N PHE A 341 7.46 -8.95 -21.98
CA PHE A 341 6.43 -9.87 -22.44
C PHE A 341 6.81 -10.58 -23.77
N PRO A 342 6.61 -11.91 -23.86
CA PRO A 342 6.86 -12.67 -25.08
C PRO A 342 5.67 -12.54 -26.02
N VAL A 343 5.48 -11.36 -26.62
CA VAL A 343 4.36 -11.06 -27.52
C VAL A 343 4.85 -10.75 -28.93
N PHE A 344 4.01 -10.99 -29.92
CA PHE A 344 4.33 -10.75 -31.36
C PHE A 344 5.59 -11.46 -31.87
N GLY A 345 5.88 -12.66 -31.32
CA GLY A 345 7.09 -13.42 -31.67
C GLY A 345 8.39 -12.87 -31.07
N ASN A 346 8.29 -11.84 -30.24
CA ASN A 346 9.43 -11.21 -29.59
C ASN A 346 9.63 -11.79 -28.18
N ASN A 347 10.82 -12.28 -27.89
CA ASN A 347 11.21 -12.78 -26.57
C ASN A 347 12.63 -12.29 -26.23
N ILE A 348 12.74 -11.00 -25.88
CA ILE A 348 14.03 -10.35 -25.60
C ILE A 348 14.73 -11.01 -24.41
N ILE A 349 13.96 -11.38 -23.38
CA ILE A 349 14.51 -12.10 -22.22
C ILE A 349 14.16 -13.59 -22.39
N ALA A 350 14.83 -14.25 -23.32
CA ALA A 350 14.70 -15.70 -23.48
C ALA A 350 15.44 -16.46 -22.35
N ASP A 351 16.59 -15.91 -21.94
CA ASP A 351 17.40 -16.41 -20.83
C ASP A 351 17.51 -15.33 -19.74
N PRO A 352 16.92 -15.55 -18.53
CA PRO A 352 16.98 -14.62 -17.44
C PRO A 352 18.40 -14.40 -16.86
N SER A 353 19.33 -15.32 -17.11
CA SER A 353 20.74 -15.18 -16.69
C SER A 353 21.54 -14.22 -17.58
N SER A 354 20.99 -13.89 -18.76
CA SER A 354 21.63 -13.01 -19.73
C SER A 354 21.57 -11.53 -19.30
N TRP A 355 22.44 -10.69 -19.88
CA TRP A 355 22.44 -9.24 -19.64
C TRP A 355 21.09 -8.56 -19.99
N THR A 356 20.26 -9.18 -20.82
CA THR A 356 18.97 -8.64 -21.27
C THR A 356 18.00 -8.41 -20.10
N ILE A 357 18.18 -9.11 -18.98
CA ILE A 357 17.37 -8.89 -17.77
C ILE A 357 17.51 -7.45 -17.23
N TRP A 358 18.67 -6.82 -17.44
CA TRP A 358 18.91 -5.42 -17.02
C TRP A 358 18.06 -4.42 -17.79
N LEU A 359 17.58 -4.76 -19.00
CA LEU A 359 16.63 -3.93 -19.72
C LEU A 359 15.28 -3.89 -18.99
N LEU A 360 14.85 -5.01 -18.40
CA LEU A 360 13.65 -5.09 -17.57
C LEU A 360 13.78 -4.20 -16.32
N TYR A 361 14.90 -4.29 -15.63
CA TYR A 361 15.18 -3.47 -14.46
C TYR A 361 15.25 -1.98 -14.80
N GLY A 362 15.90 -1.63 -15.93
CA GLY A 362 15.95 -0.26 -16.44
C GLY A 362 14.58 0.30 -16.78
N ALA A 363 13.72 -0.50 -17.44
CA ALA A 363 12.34 -0.14 -17.71
C ALA A 363 11.56 0.12 -16.42
N GLY A 364 11.76 -0.72 -15.40
CA GLY A 364 11.19 -0.55 -14.07
C GLY A 364 11.60 0.78 -13.42
N VAL A 365 12.89 1.09 -13.40
CA VAL A 365 13.39 2.37 -12.81
C VAL A 365 12.72 3.57 -13.48
N VAL A 366 12.69 3.60 -14.83
CA VAL A 366 12.10 4.71 -15.61
C VAL A 366 10.61 4.84 -15.30
N MET A 367 9.88 3.72 -15.30
CA MET A 367 8.44 3.68 -14.99
C MET A 367 8.15 4.21 -13.59
N PHE A 368 8.84 3.68 -12.58
CA PHE A 368 8.60 4.04 -11.18
C PHE A 368 9.10 5.44 -10.83
N PHE A 369 10.12 5.92 -11.50
CA PHE A 369 10.54 7.32 -11.42
C PHE A 369 9.43 8.26 -11.88
N GLY A 370 8.84 7.99 -13.04
CA GLY A 370 7.71 8.77 -13.54
C GLY A 370 6.49 8.74 -12.60
N GLN A 371 6.13 7.55 -12.10
CA GLN A 371 5.05 7.38 -11.13
C GLN A 371 5.33 8.11 -9.81
N GLY A 372 6.58 8.08 -9.34
CA GLY A 372 7.02 8.80 -8.14
C GLY A 372 6.88 10.31 -8.28
N LEU A 373 7.34 10.89 -9.39
CA LEU A 373 7.16 12.32 -9.69
C LEU A 373 5.68 12.70 -9.75
N PHE A 374 4.87 11.88 -10.42
CA PHE A 374 3.43 12.13 -10.53
C PHE A 374 2.74 12.08 -9.17
N SER A 375 3.06 11.08 -8.34
CA SER A 375 2.47 10.93 -7.01
C SER A 375 2.75 12.14 -6.12
N VAL A 376 3.97 12.68 -6.14
CA VAL A 376 4.29 13.89 -5.38
C VAL A 376 3.52 15.10 -5.93
N ALA A 377 3.51 15.28 -7.26
CA ALA A 377 2.84 16.42 -7.89
C ALA A 377 1.33 16.47 -7.61
N ILE A 378 0.65 15.32 -7.66
CA ILE A 378 -0.80 15.24 -7.43
C ILE A 378 -1.17 15.45 -5.95
N ILE A 379 -0.31 15.04 -5.01
CA ILE A 379 -0.48 15.34 -3.58
C ILE A 379 -0.32 16.84 -3.33
N MET A 380 0.63 17.51 -3.99
CA MET A 380 0.79 18.97 -3.91
C MET A 380 -0.42 19.70 -4.50
N GLN A 381 -1.02 19.16 -5.58
CA GLN A 381 -2.29 19.70 -6.09
C GLN A 381 -3.42 19.54 -5.08
N MET A 382 -3.50 18.39 -4.40
CA MET A 382 -4.50 18.15 -3.38
C MET A 382 -4.41 19.17 -2.24
N GLN A 383 -3.21 19.47 -1.76
CA GLN A 383 -3.00 20.47 -0.71
C GLN A 383 -3.50 21.85 -1.16
N SER A 384 -3.21 22.27 -2.40
CA SER A 384 -3.71 23.55 -2.91
C SER A 384 -5.25 23.67 -3.01
N THR A 385 -5.97 22.54 -2.90
CA THR A 385 -7.44 22.58 -2.82
C THR A 385 -7.96 22.97 -1.43
N ILE A 386 -7.11 22.92 -0.41
CA ILE A 386 -7.44 23.38 0.96
C ILE A 386 -7.58 24.90 0.96
N GLU A 387 -6.55 25.59 0.44
CA GLU A 387 -6.55 27.04 0.32
C GLU A 387 -7.65 27.51 -0.64
N TYR A 388 -7.91 26.79 -1.73
CA TYR A 388 -9.03 27.07 -2.62
C TYR A 388 -10.39 26.97 -1.92
N ASN A 389 -10.55 26.00 -1.01
CA ASN A 389 -11.77 25.87 -0.22
C ASN A 389 -11.94 27.04 0.74
N GLU A 390 -10.86 27.44 1.43
CA GLU A 390 -10.84 28.61 2.32
C GLU A 390 -11.15 29.89 1.56
N TYR A 391 -10.52 30.11 0.39
CA TYR A 391 -10.77 31.25 -0.47
C TYR A 391 -12.24 31.37 -0.92
N LYS A 392 -12.82 30.25 -1.37
CA LYS A 392 -14.14 30.22 -2.01
C LYS A 392 -15.30 30.15 -1.01
N TYR A 393 -15.10 29.44 0.11
CA TYR A 393 -16.17 29.14 1.08
C TYR A 393 -15.87 29.66 2.50
N GLY A 394 -14.72 30.24 2.74
CA GLY A 394 -14.33 30.77 4.06
C GLY A 394 -13.97 29.69 5.10
N GLU A 395 -13.86 28.42 4.70
CA GLU A 395 -13.60 27.31 5.62
C GLU A 395 -12.35 26.53 5.20
N ARG A 396 -11.42 26.36 6.14
CA ARG A 396 -10.21 25.55 5.96
C ARG A 396 -10.49 24.11 6.39
N LYS A 397 -10.48 23.14 5.47
CA LYS A 397 -10.91 21.75 5.70
C LYS A 397 -9.75 20.75 5.49
N GLU A 398 -8.63 20.91 6.21
CA GLU A 398 -7.44 20.05 6.07
C GLU A 398 -7.70 18.59 6.45
N ALA A 399 -8.38 18.36 7.58
CA ALA A 399 -8.67 17.01 8.06
C ALA A 399 -9.56 16.23 7.09
N LEU A 400 -10.57 16.89 6.50
CA LEU A 400 -11.46 16.29 5.50
C LEU A 400 -10.70 15.90 4.22
N VAL A 401 -9.81 16.77 3.73
CA VAL A 401 -8.99 16.51 2.54
C VAL A 401 -8.07 15.33 2.76
N SER A 402 -7.40 15.27 3.93
CA SER A 402 -6.50 14.16 4.29
C SER A 402 -7.25 12.83 4.42
N SER A 403 -8.44 12.83 5.02
CA SER A 403 -9.29 11.64 5.15
C SER A 403 -9.76 11.11 3.80
N MET A 404 -10.14 12.00 2.86
CA MET A 404 -10.51 11.61 1.50
C MET A 404 -9.35 11.01 0.72
N ARG A 405 -8.11 11.47 0.96
CA ARG A 405 -6.91 10.86 0.39
C ARG A 405 -6.74 9.41 0.87
N ALA A 406 -6.87 9.17 2.16
CA ALA A 406 -6.77 7.83 2.73
C ALA A 406 -7.86 6.89 2.19
N LEU A 407 -9.10 7.38 2.13
CA LEU A 407 -10.24 6.66 1.56
C LEU A 407 -9.99 6.30 0.08
N SER A 408 -9.44 7.23 -0.71
CA SER A 408 -9.10 6.97 -2.13
C SER A 408 -8.07 5.86 -2.29
N ALA A 409 -7.06 5.78 -1.42
CA ALA A 409 -6.06 4.72 -1.44
C ALA A 409 -6.68 3.34 -1.12
N LYS A 410 -7.58 3.28 -0.13
CA LYS A 410 -8.32 2.05 0.23
C LYS A 410 -9.21 1.57 -0.93
N PHE A 411 -9.98 2.46 -1.54
CA PHE A 411 -10.80 2.14 -2.72
C PHE A 411 -9.96 1.65 -3.90
N ALA A 412 -8.84 2.30 -4.17
CA ALA A 412 -7.92 1.88 -5.22
C ALA A 412 -7.40 0.45 -4.98
N SER A 413 -7.00 0.12 -3.75
CA SER A 413 -6.50 -1.21 -3.40
C SER A 413 -7.53 -2.31 -3.59
N ALA A 414 -8.81 -2.05 -3.29
CA ALA A 414 -9.87 -3.04 -3.49
C ALA A 414 -10.19 -3.27 -4.98
N ILE A 415 -10.29 -2.19 -5.76
CA ILE A 415 -10.51 -2.28 -7.21
C ILE A 415 -9.31 -2.97 -7.88
N GLN A 416 -8.09 -2.70 -7.41
CA GLN A 416 -6.87 -3.36 -7.88
C GLN A 416 -6.93 -4.88 -7.74
N ARG A 417 -7.35 -5.40 -6.57
CA ARG A 417 -7.48 -6.85 -6.34
C ARG A 417 -8.49 -7.49 -7.31
N LEU A 418 -9.63 -6.82 -7.52
CA LEU A 418 -10.62 -7.26 -8.49
C LEU A 418 -10.05 -7.27 -9.92
N LEU A 419 -9.29 -6.25 -10.30
CA LEU A 419 -8.66 -6.14 -11.61
C LEU A 419 -7.64 -7.27 -11.83
N ILE A 420 -6.83 -7.59 -10.83
CA ILE A 420 -5.88 -8.71 -10.87
C ILE A 420 -6.63 -10.04 -11.09
N PHE A 421 -7.66 -10.30 -10.29
CA PHE A 421 -8.46 -11.51 -10.42
C PHE A 421 -9.11 -11.64 -11.80
N LEU A 422 -9.78 -10.60 -12.29
CA LEU A 422 -10.41 -10.59 -13.61
C LEU A 422 -9.38 -10.79 -14.73
N THR A 423 -8.21 -10.21 -14.61
CA THR A 423 -7.13 -10.37 -15.61
C THR A 423 -6.63 -11.81 -15.67
N LEU A 424 -6.35 -12.44 -14.51
CA LEU A 424 -5.95 -13.84 -14.46
C LEU A 424 -7.03 -14.77 -15.04
N LEU A 425 -8.30 -14.47 -14.77
CA LEU A 425 -9.43 -15.24 -15.28
C LEU A 425 -9.54 -15.11 -16.81
N ILE A 426 -9.58 -13.87 -17.33
CA ILE A 426 -9.78 -13.61 -18.78
C ILE A 426 -8.58 -14.08 -19.60
N SER A 427 -7.35 -13.97 -19.08
CA SER A 427 -6.14 -14.46 -19.74
C SER A 427 -6.02 -15.99 -19.72
N GLY A 428 -6.83 -16.70 -18.92
CA GLY A 428 -6.70 -18.14 -18.71
C GLY A 428 -5.50 -18.54 -17.83
N LEU A 429 -4.70 -17.59 -17.34
CA LEU A 429 -3.55 -17.85 -16.46
C LEU A 429 -3.97 -18.27 -15.05
N TYR A 430 -5.23 -18.09 -14.75
CA TYR A 430 -5.84 -18.58 -13.53
C TYR A 430 -5.67 -20.11 -13.37
N ALA A 431 -5.80 -20.88 -14.45
CA ALA A 431 -5.59 -22.34 -14.42
C ALA A 431 -4.17 -22.70 -13.95
N ILE A 432 -3.15 -21.91 -14.34
CA ILE A 432 -1.77 -22.14 -13.91
C ILE A 432 -1.58 -21.77 -12.43
N SER A 433 -2.24 -20.73 -11.96
CA SER A 433 -2.25 -20.41 -10.53
C SER A 433 -2.86 -21.56 -9.71
N GLN A 434 -3.84 -22.25 -10.25
CA GLN A 434 -4.41 -23.46 -9.64
C GLN A 434 -3.41 -24.64 -9.64
N VAL A 435 -2.67 -24.85 -10.73
CA VAL A 435 -1.60 -25.88 -10.77
C VAL A 435 -0.57 -25.60 -9.67
N ILE A 436 -0.11 -24.34 -9.53
CA ILE A 436 0.81 -23.94 -8.46
C ILE A 436 0.20 -24.26 -7.08
N SER A 437 -1.06 -23.89 -6.88
CA SER A 437 -1.77 -24.14 -5.62
C SER A 437 -1.88 -25.63 -5.29
N ASN A 438 -2.18 -26.46 -6.26
CA ASN A 438 -2.30 -27.91 -6.08
C ASN A 438 -0.95 -28.56 -5.77
N ALA A 439 0.08 -28.23 -6.53
CA ALA A 439 1.43 -28.74 -6.32
C ALA A 439 1.98 -28.34 -4.93
N GLU A 440 1.70 -27.11 -4.47
CA GLU A 440 2.05 -26.68 -3.11
C GLU A 440 1.26 -27.43 -2.01
N ALA A 441 -0.01 -27.76 -2.27
CA ALA A 441 -0.78 -28.60 -1.35
C ALA A 441 -0.23 -30.03 -1.26
N GLU A 442 0.24 -30.59 -2.37
CA GLU A 442 0.88 -31.90 -2.42
C GLU A 442 2.24 -31.89 -1.72
N LEU A 443 3.04 -30.84 -1.91
CA LEU A 443 4.29 -30.66 -1.16
C LEU A 443 4.01 -30.52 0.35
N ALA A 444 3.00 -29.77 0.74
CA ALA A 444 2.61 -29.61 2.14
C ALA A 444 2.16 -30.93 2.79
N SER A 445 1.57 -31.85 2.02
CA SER A 445 1.19 -33.18 2.48
C SER A 445 2.34 -34.21 2.45
N GLY A 446 3.49 -33.84 1.87
CA GLY A 446 4.64 -34.72 1.68
C GLY A 446 4.45 -35.76 0.55
N SER A 447 3.48 -35.51 -0.35
CA SER A 447 3.17 -36.42 -1.47
C SER A 447 4.11 -36.24 -2.65
N VAL A 448 4.73 -35.06 -2.79
CA VAL A 448 5.70 -34.74 -3.85
C VAL A 448 6.93 -34.09 -3.27
N THR A 449 8.04 -34.13 -4.00
CA THR A 449 9.28 -33.44 -3.70
C THR A 449 9.26 -32.01 -4.28
N THR A 450 10.17 -31.16 -3.82
CA THR A 450 10.35 -29.80 -4.39
C THR A 450 10.72 -29.86 -5.88
N GLU A 451 11.50 -30.85 -6.29
CA GLU A 451 11.90 -31.03 -7.70
C GLU A 451 10.71 -31.37 -8.58
N GLU A 452 9.84 -32.28 -8.13
CA GLU A 452 8.60 -32.64 -8.82
C GLU A 452 7.64 -31.45 -8.92
N LEU A 453 7.44 -30.73 -7.83
CA LEU A 453 6.66 -29.49 -7.81
C LEU A 453 7.16 -28.47 -8.84
N ILE A 454 8.46 -28.19 -8.86
CA ILE A 454 9.05 -27.24 -9.81
C ILE A 454 8.89 -27.73 -11.24
N ALA A 455 9.05 -29.05 -11.50
CA ALA A 455 8.88 -29.63 -12.81
C ALA A 455 7.43 -29.49 -13.31
N GLU A 456 6.43 -29.78 -12.48
CA GLU A 456 5.02 -29.66 -12.80
C GLU A 456 4.64 -28.20 -13.12
N ILE A 457 5.08 -27.25 -12.29
CA ILE A 457 4.82 -25.83 -12.51
C ILE A 457 5.50 -25.33 -13.79
N ASN A 458 6.73 -25.77 -14.07
CA ASN A 458 7.44 -25.39 -15.29
C ASN A 458 6.74 -25.96 -16.54
N GLN A 459 6.27 -27.20 -16.51
CA GLN A 459 5.50 -27.78 -17.60
C GLN A 459 4.22 -26.99 -17.88
N ALA A 460 3.46 -26.64 -16.85
CA ALA A 460 2.25 -25.83 -17.00
C ALA A 460 2.56 -24.43 -17.56
N ARG A 461 3.66 -23.83 -17.14
CA ARG A 461 4.12 -22.50 -17.56
C ARG A 461 4.57 -22.48 -19.03
N GLU A 462 5.26 -23.53 -19.49
CA GLU A 462 5.68 -23.64 -20.89
C GLU A 462 4.50 -23.70 -21.87
N GLY A 463 3.34 -24.16 -21.39
CA GLY A 463 2.08 -24.14 -22.15
C GLY A 463 1.45 -22.76 -22.35
N ILE A 464 1.97 -21.69 -21.75
CA ILE A 464 1.39 -20.34 -21.87
C ILE A 464 1.61 -19.81 -23.28
N THR A 465 0.53 -19.51 -23.96
CA THR A 465 0.56 -18.97 -25.32
C THR A 465 0.87 -17.48 -25.36
N ASN A 466 1.38 -16.99 -26.50
CA ASN A 466 1.57 -15.55 -26.71
C ASN A 466 0.27 -14.75 -26.59
N GLY A 467 -0.87 -15.34 -26.96
CA GLY A 467 -2.19 -14.74 -26.80
C GLY A 467 -2.55 -14.50 -25.33
N GLN A 468 -2.29 -15.48 -24.46
CA GLN A 468 -2.51 -15.36 -23.01
C GLN A 468 -1.61 -14.28 -22.40
N TRP A 469 -0.33 -14.23 -22.80
CA TRP A 469 0.59 -13.17 -22.39
C TRP A 469 0.13 -11.79 -22.85
N PHE A 470 -0.41 -11.68 -24.06
CA PHE A 470 -0.96 -10.41 -24.54
C PHE A 470 -2.16 -9.96 -23.71
N VAL A 471 -3.13 -10.85 -23.45
CA VAL A 471 -4.29 -10.53 -22.61
C VAL A 471 -3.87 -10.19 -21.19
N PHE A 472 -2.92 -10.92 -20.60
CA PHE A 472 -2.38 -10.61 -19.28
C PHE A 472 -1.70 -9.23 -19.25
N SER A 473 -0.96 -8.87 -20.31
CA SER A 473 -0.35 -7.54 -20.42
C SER A 473 -1.38 -6.41 -20.48
N ILE A 474 -2.58 -6.67 -21.02
CA ILE A 474 -3.67 -5.67 -21.02
C ILE A 474 -4.03 -5.29 -19.58
N GLY A 475 -4.27 -6.27 -18.71
CA GLY A 475 -4.62 -6.00 -17.32
C GLY A 475 -3.46 -5.45 -16.49
N MET A 476 -2.24 -5.95 -16.70
CA MET A 476 -1.07 -5.54 -15.92
C MET A 476 -0.50 -4.17 -16.35
N LEU A 477 -0.51 -3.85 -17.64
CA LEU A 477 0.16 -2.65 -18.17
C LEU A 477 -0.80 -1.66 -18.83
N TRP A 478 -1.62 -2.11 -19.81
CA TRP A 478 -2.39 -1.18 -20.65
C TRP A 478 -3.56 -0.52 -19.90
N VAL A 479 -4.29 -1.27 -19.07
CA VAL A 479 -5.36 -0.72 -18.23
C VAL A 479 -4.78 0.26 -17.20
N PRO A 480 -3.74 -0.09 -16.40
CA PRO A 480 -3.09 0.87 -15.51
C PRO A 480 -2.54 2.10 -16.22
N LEU A 481 -1.91 1.95 -17.39
CA LEU A 481 -1.43 3.06 -18.17
C LEU A 481 -2.57 4.00 -18.59
N LEU A 482 -3.69 3.45 -19.05
CA LEU A 482 -4.87 4.25 -19.40
C LEU A 482 -5.39 5.04 -18.19
N LEU A 483 -5.48 4.41 -17.01
CA LEU A 483 -5.90 5.07 -15.78
C LEU A 483 -4.94 6.21 -15.39
N LEU A 484 -3.63 5.99 -15.51
CA LEU A 484 -2.61 7.02 -15.27
C LEU A 484 -2.70 8.17 -16.28
N VAL A 485 -2.94 7.87 -17.57
CA VAL A 485 -3.15 8.87 -18.61
C VAL A 485 -4.38 9.73 -18.29
N VAL A 486 -5.51 9.11 -17.95
CA VAL A 486 -6.73 9.86 -17.56
C VAL A 486 -6.46 10.72 -16.32
N SER A 487 -5.77 10.18 -15.32
CA SER A 487 -5.38 10.92 -14.12
C SER A 487 -4.51 12.16 -14.46
N LEU A 488 -3.54 11.99 -15.34
CA LEU A 488 -2.66 13.07 -15.82
C LEU A 488 -3.42 14.12 -16.63
N VAL A 489 -4.33 13.69 -17.51
CA VAL A 489 -5.19 14.62 -18.26
C VAL A 489 -6.04 15.45 -17.30
N LEU A 490 -6.64 14.86 -16.29
CA LEU A 490 -7.39 15.59 -15.26
C LEU A 490 -6.49 16.60 -14.52
N SER A 491 -5.28 16.19 -14.15
CA SER A 491 -4.32 17.00 -13.41
C SER A 491 -3.72 18.16 -14.23
N ILE A 492 -3.54 17.99 -15.54
CA ILE A 492 -2.90 18.99 -16.42
C ILE A 492 -3.93 19.96 -17.02
N PHE A 493 -5.07 19.44 -17.49
CA PHE A 493 -6.00 20.20 -18.33
C PHE A 493 -7.28 20.62 -17.60
N VAL A 494 -7.75 19.82 -16.63
CA VAL A 494 -9.03 20.07 -15.93
C VAL A 494 -8.80 20.78 -14.59
N PHE A 495 -7.70 20.48 -13.90
CA PHE A 495 -7.31 21.17 -12.67
C PHE A 495 -6.84 22.60 -12.97
N LYS A 496 -7.47 23.60 -12.35
CA LYS A 496 -7.31 25.02 -12.70
C LYS A 496 -6.41 25.84 -11.76
N ILE A 497 -5.97 25.24 -10.63
CA ILE A 497 -5.11 25.93 -9.67
C ILE A 497 -3.65 25.74 -10.08
N ASP A 498 -3.15 26.59 -10.98
CA ASP A 498 -1.72 26.70 -11.27
C ASP A 498 -1.00 27.55 -10.21
N GLU A 499 0.32 27.69 -10.33
CA GLU A 499 1.14 28.42 -9.36
C GLU A 499 0.72 29.89 -9.21
N LYS A 500 0.35 30.53 -10.33
CA LYS A 500 -0.10 31.93 -10.33
C LYS A 500 -1.42 32.07 -9.59
N LYS A 501 -2.38 31.20 -9.93
CA LYS A 501 -3.69 31.19 -9.28
C LYS A 501 -3.60 30.83 -7.80
N TYR A 502 -2.70 29.91 -7.45
CA TYR A 502 -2.43 29.56 -6.06
C TYR A 502 -1.91 30.77 -5.27
N GLN A 503 -0.95 31.51 -5.82
CA GLN A 503 -0.42 32.72 -5.16
C GLN A 503 -1.51 33.79 -4.98
N GLU A 504 -2.33 34.04 -6.01
CA GLU A 504 -3.47 34.95 -5.92
C GLU A 504 -4.43 34.57 -4.79
N ILE A 505 -4.72 33.26 -4.64
CA ILE A 505 -5.59 32.73 -3.58
C ILE A 505 -4.98 32.99 -2.20
N VAL A 506 -3.70 32.68 -2.02
CA VAL A 506 -2.99 32.88 -0.74
C VAL A 506 -2.92 34.35 -0.36
N ASP A 507 -2.62 35.24 -1.32
CA ASP A 507 -2.53 36.69 -1.08
C ASP A 507 -3.91 37.27 -0.66
N GLU A 508 -4.98 36.80 -1.30
CA GLU A 508 -6.35 37.24 -0.94
C GLU A 508 -6.75 36.73 0.46
N ILE A 509 -6.44 35.46 0.82
CA ILE A 509 -6.69 34.93 2.17
C ILE A 509 -5.95 35.76 3.21
N ASN A 510 -4.67 36.04 2.97
CA ASN A 510 -3.85 36.84 3.87
C ASN A 510 -4.39 38.29 4.03
N SER A 511 -4.91 38.90 2.97
CA SER A 511 -5.51 40.24 3.02
C SER A 511 -6.78 40.25 3.87
N ARG A 512 -7.65 39.19 3.72
CA ARG A 512 -8.87 39.05 4.52
C ARG A 512 -8.59 38.84 6.01
N ASN A 513 -7.52 38.11 6.35
CA ASN A 513 -7.14 37.88 7.73
C ASN A 513 -6.57 39.14 8.41
N LYS A 514 -5.78 39.94 7.69
CA LYS A 514 -5.30 41.25 8.19
C LYS A 514 -6.40 42.28 8.45
N VAL A 515 -7.54 42.20 7.78
CA VAL A 515 -8.69 43.07 7.99
C VAL A 515 -9.53 42.63 9.20
N LYS A 516 -9.37 41.39 9.65
CA LYS A 516 -10.07 40.82 10.83
C LYS A 516 -9.30 41.01 12.14
N GLU A 517 -7.98 41.24 12.08
CA GLU A 517 -7.12 41.69 13.19
C GLU A 517 -7.22 43.23 13.36
#